data_129893d9d7f50da10a32e169e89f9f6c
#
_entry.id   129893d9d7f50da10a32e169e89f9f6c
#
_cell.length_a   1.000
_cell.length_b   1.000
_cell.length_c   1.000
_cell.angle_alpha   90.00
_cell.angle_beta   90.00
_cell.angle_gamma   90.00
#
_symmetry.space_group_name_H-M   'P 1'
#
loop_
_entity.id
_entity.type
_entity.pdbx_description
1 polymer ?
#
loop_
_entity_poly.entity_id
_entity_poly.type
_entity_poly.pdbx_seq_one_letter_code
_entity_poly.pdbx_strand_id
1 'polypeptide(L)'
;AVVVTTDWSGKSTEADIPQAYTLRIGGREQNVSAATNVFDALLAPGGYGLTVYNSPKGISIDGNKATVNPEDLTGAIEPHPGYLFASHQDISVVADDTLHVTAPMRQYVRRLDIELTATEGDYSRVQSATATLSGVASAADMATGDRSAAAQVTNAFRQDGNKFTIFFRLLGIVPTETHTLTVDITFNNGDTQRVVSDLTEAIRDFNNGTKPVKLTGNLLLPVEAGVTGATITGWNEVESGNGDAN
;
A
#
# COMPACT_ATOMS: atom_id res chain seq x y z
N ALA A 1 -13.47 -29.49 -16.35
CA ALA A 1 -12.38 -28.51 -16.41
C ALA A 1 -12.75 -27.25 -15.61
N VAL A 2 -11.75 -26.43 -15.18
CA VAL A 2 -11.99 -25.13 -14.57
C VAL A 2 -11.38 -24.05 -15.46
N VAL A 3 -12.19 -23.09 -15.87
CA VAL A 3 -11.81 -21.93 -16.69
C VAL A 3 -11.93 -20.68 -15.83
N VAL A 4 -10.83 -19.96 -15.64
CA VAL A 4 -10.77 -18.76 -14.78
C VAL A 4 -10.55 -17.52 -15.65
N THR A 5 -11.45 -16.55 -15.53
CA THR A 5 -11.34 -15.22 -16.16
C THR A 5 -11.10 -14.19 -15.07
N THR A 6 -10.04 -13.37 -15.19
CA THR A 6 -9.75 -12.30 -14.23
C THR A 6 -10.50 -11.01 -14.60
N ASP A 7 -11.07 -10.37 -13.58
CA ASP A 7 -11.70 -9.05 -13.69
C ASP A 7 -10.87 -8.01 -12.95
N TRP A 8 -10.37 -7.02 -13.69
CA TRP A 8 -9.49 -5.96 -13.20
C TRP A 8 -10.19 -4.62 -13.03
N SER A 9 -11.51 -4.59 -13.11
CA SER A 9 -12.31 -3.35 -13.04
C SER A 9 -12.11 -2.56 -11.73
N GLY A 10 -11.72 -3.25 -10.65
CA GLY A 10 -11.50 -2.65 -9.33
C GLY A 10 -10.10 -2.05 -9.12
N LYS A 11 -9.20 -2.10 -10.12
CA LYS A 11 -7.85 -1.54 -9.96
C LYS A 11 -7.86 -0.01 -10.04
N SER A 12 -6.92 0.62 -9.36
CA SER A 12 -6.67 2.06 -9.51
C SER A 12 -5.97 2.38 -10.84
N THR A 13 -6.05 3.64 -11.27
CA THR A 13 -5.49 4.07 -12.56
C THR A 13 -3.98 4.03 -12.62
N GLU A 14 -3.30 4.25 -11.48
CA GLU A 14 -1.83 4.23 -11.39
C GLU A 14 -1.24 2.82 -11.30
N ALA A 15 -2.05 1.79 -11.10
CA ALA A 15 -1.61 0.40 -11.03
C ALA A 15 -1.81 -0.29 -12.37
N ASP A 16 -0.76 -0.88 -12.91
CA ASP A 16 -0.82 -1.68 -14.13
C ASP A 16 -1.35 -3.08 -13.85
N ILE A 17 -2.01 -3.67 -14.86
CA ILE A 17 -2.37 -5.09 -14.81
C ILE A 17 -1.08 -5.91 -14.87
N PRO A 18 -0.84 -6.85 -13.92
CA PRO A 18 0.33 -7.72 -13.94
C PRO A 18 0.42 -8.54 -15.23
N GLN A 19 1.62 -8.69 -15.77
CA GLN A 19 1.86 -9.49 -16.97
C GLN A 19 1.69 -10.99 -16.71
N ALA A 20 1.87 -11.43 -15.46
CA ALA A 20 1.70 -12.81 -15.04
C ALA A 20 1.11 -12.87 -13.64
N TYR A 21 0.38 -13.93 -13.38
CA TYR A 21 -0.22 -14.21 -12.08
C TYR A 21 -0.39 -15.72 -11.89
N THR A 22 -0.69 -16.12 -10.67
CA THR A 22 -0.82 -17.53 -10.28
C THR A 22 -2.27 -17.87 -10.02
N LEU A 23 -2.73 -18.96 -10.60
CA LEU A 23 -3.95 -19.67 -10.21
C LEU A 23 -3.58 -20.76 -9.22
N ARG A 24 -4.24 -20.81 -8.06
CA ARG A 24 -4.07 -21.88 -7.08
C ARG A 24 -5.40 -22.53 -6.74
N ILE A 25 -5.53 -23.84 -6.98
CA ILE A 25 -6.74 -24.62 -6.69
C ILE A 25 -6.30 -25.95 -6.04
N GLY A 26 -6.84 -26.27 -4.89
CA GLY A 26 -6.59 -27.56 -4.23
C GLY A 26 -5.10 -27.82 -3.93
N GLY A 27 -4.32 -26.78 -3.64
CA GLY A 27 -2.89 -26.85 -3.38
C GLY A 27 -2.00 -26.96 -4.61
N ARG A 28 -2.56 -26.93 -5.82
CA ARG A 28 -1.81 -26.89 -7.08
C ARG A 28 -1.77 -25.48 -7.62
N GLU A 29 -0.63 -25.07 -8.18
CA GLU A 29 -0.38 -23.74 -8.71
C GLU A 29 -0.05 -23.81 -10.19
N GLN A 30 -0.56 -22.83 -10.93
CA GLN A 30 -0.30 -22.63 -12.35
C GLN A 30 -0.03 -21.14 -12.62
N ASN A 31 1.12 -20.84 -13.22
CA ASN A 31 1.45 -19.49 -13.68
C ASN A 31 0.80 -19.23 -15.04
N VAL A 32 0.12 -18.12 -15.16
CA VAL A 32 -0.64 -17.73 -16.35
C VAL A 32 -0.45 -16.24 -16.68
N SER A 33 -0.76 -15.86 -17.93
CA SER A 33 -0.61 -14.48 -18.40
C SER A 33 -1.81 -13.95 -19.21
N ALA A 34 -2.73 -14.85 -19.62
CA ALA A 34 -3.92 -14.44 -20.37
C ALA A 34 -5.05 -14.05 -19.42
N ALA A 35 -5.98 -13.20 -19.87
CA ALA A 35 -7.14 -12.81 -19.07
C ALA A 35 -8.06 -14.01 -18.75
N THR A 36 -8.13 -15.01 -19.63
CA THR A 36 -8.88 -16.25 -19.42
C THR A 36 -7.95 -17.43 -19.61
N ASN A 37 -7.93 -18.33 -18.63
CA ASN A 37 -7.04 -19.49 -18.60
C ASN A 37 -7.81 -20.76 -18.20
N VAL A 38 -7.46 -21.88 -18.80
CA VAL A 38 -7.90 -23.19 -18.36
C VAL A 38 -6.90 -23.69 -17.32
N PHE A 39 -7.40 -24.13 -16.17
CA PHE A 39 -6.55 -24.75 -15.16
C PHE A 39 -6.06 -26.10 -15.68
N ASP A 40 -4.76 -26.34 -15.66
CA ASP A 40 -4.08 -27.44 -16.33
C ASP A 40 -4.25 -28.80 -15.63
N ALA A 41 -4.73 -28.81 -14.38
CA ALA A 41 -4.94 -30.00 -13.61
C ALA A 41 -6.42 -30.42 -13.62
N LEU A 42 -6.66 -31.72 -13.83
CA LEU A 42 -7.98 -32.30 -13.59
C LEU A 42 -8.24 -32.39 -12.08
N LEU A 43 -9.36 -31.82 -11.66
CA LEU A 43 -9.85 -31.87 -10.29
C LEU A 43 -10.96 -32.91 -10.17
N ALA A 44 -10.96 -33.67 -9.09
CA ALA A 44 -12.09 -34.54 -8.75
C ALA A 44 -13.33 -33.66 -8.42
N PRO A 45 -14.56 -34.19 -8.58
CA PRO A 45 -15.74 -33.48 -8.10
C PRO A 45 -15.63 -33.16 -6.61
N GLY A 46 -15.96 -31.90 -6.22
CA GLY A 46 -15.85 -31.46 -4.84
C GLY A 46 -15.68 -29.95 -4.71
N GLY A 47 -15.60 -29.49 -3.46
CA GLY A 47 -15.36 -28.09 -3.11
C GLY A 47 -13.85 -27.78 -3.03
N TYR A 48 -13.47 -26.61 -3.55
CA TYR A 48 -12.09 -26.13 -3.56
C TYR A 48 -12.04 -24.62 -3.33
N GLY A 49 -11.00 -24.15 -2.64
CA GLY A 49 -10.64 -22.73 -2.68
C GLY A 49 -9.85 -22.43 -3.96
N LEU A 50 -10.32 -21.43 -4.71
CA LEU A 50 -9.58 -20.81 -5.80
C LEU A 50 -8.95 -19.52 -5.28
N THR A 51 -7.62 -19.41 -5.36
CA THR A 51 -6.90 -18.15 -5.12
C THR A 51 -6.18 -17.74 -6.40
N VAL A 52 -6.35 -16.49 -6.81
CA VAL A 52 -5.66 -15.88 -7.94
C VAL A 52 -4.85 -14.70 -7.42
N TYR A 53 -3.56 -14.63 -7.70
CA TYR A 53 -2.69 -13.57 -7.19
C TYR A 53 -1.46 -13.34 -8.08
N ASN A 54 -0.92 -12.12 -8.06
CA ASN A 54 0.40 -11.84 -8.61
C ASN A 54 1.46 -11.85 -7.50
N SER A 55 2.73 -11.95 -7.88
CA SER A 55 3.88 -11.90 -6.96
C SER A 55 4.69 -10.62 -7.23
N PRO A 56 4.30 -9.47 -6.65
CA PRO A 56 4.97 -8.21 -6.90
C PRO A 56 6.31 -8.13 -6.13
N LYS A 57 7.20 -7.26 -6.60
CA LYS A 57 8.46 -6.96 -5.90
C LYS A 57 8.18 -6.48 -4.47
N GLY A 58 8.96 -6.93 -3.51
CA GLY A 58 8.89 -6.49 -2.10
C GLY A 58 7.78 -7.16 -1.29
N ILE A 59 7.06 -8.13 -1.86
CA ILE A 59 6.04 -8.92 -1.16
C ILE A 59 6.29 -10.41 -1.38
N SER A 60 6.32 -11.15 -0.29
CA SER A 60 6.40 -12.61 -0.28
C SER A 60 5.02 -13.21 -0.03
N ILE A 61 4.69 -14.27 -0.76
CA ILE A 61 3.40 -14.98 -0.64
C ILE A 61 3.65 -16.38 -0.09
N ASP A 62 2.93 -16.72 0.97
CA ASP A 62 2.88 -18.07 1.55
C ASP A 62 1.43 -18.45 1.85
N GLY A 63 0.91 -19.45 1.15
CA GLY A 63 -0.52 -19.77 1.20
C GLY A 63 -1.37 -18.52 0.84
N ASN A 64 -2.33 -18.17 1.68
CA ASN A 64 -3.13 -16.96 1.51
C ASN A 64 -2.51 -15.72 2.15
N LYS A 65 -1.34 -15.85 2.78
CA LYS A 65 -0.68 -14.75 3.46
C LYS A 65 0.29 -14.03 2.53
N ALA A 66 0.10 -12.73 2.37
CA ALA A 66 1.05 -11.82 1.76
C ALA A 66 1.82 -11.08 2.86
N THR A 67 3.14 -10.97 2.72
CA THR A 67 3.99 -10.28 3.70
C THR A 67 4.94 -9.33 2.98
N VAL A 68 4.95 -8.06 3.39
CA VAL A 68 5.91 -7.07 2.89
C VAL A 68 7.28 -7.39 3.45
N ASN A 69 8.28 -7.42 2.58
CA ASN A 69 9.65 -7.76 2.98
C ASN A 69 10.21 -6.70 3.92
N PRO A 70 11.00 -7.09 4.93
CA PRO A 70 11.71 -6.14 5.76
C PRO A 70 12.72 -5.35 4.93
N GLU A 71 12.90 -4.07 5.22
CA GLU A 71 13.94 -3.23 4.63
C GLU A 71 15.25 -3.38 5.42
N ASP A 72 15.13 -3.48 6.76
CA ASP A 72 16.26 -3.59 7.67
C ASP A 72 15.90 -4.38 8.94
N LEU A 73 16.85 -4.40 9.91
CA LEU A 73 16.67 -5.07 11.19
C LEU A 73 15.92 -4.22 12.24
N THR A 74 15.51 -3.00 11.91
CA THR A 74 14.84 -2.07 12.84
C THR A 74 13.32 -2.25 12.90
N GLY A 75 12.78 -3.15 12.08
CA GLY A 75 11.33 -3.36 11.94
C GLY A 75 10.69 -2.49 10.86
N ALA A 76 11.49 -1.77 10.09
CA ALA A 76 11.01 -1.09 8.89
C ALA A 76 10.79 -2.11 7.77
N ILE A 77 9.72 -1.89 6.99
CA ILE A 77 9.38 -2.69 5.82
C ILE A 77 9.54 -1.86 4.54
N GLU A 78 9.64 -2.54 3.40
CA GLU A 78 9.78 -1.93 2.07
C GLU A 78 8.73 -0.80 1.88
N PRO A 79 9.15 0.47 1.67
CA PRO A 79 8.24 1.61 1.54
C PRO A 79 7.53 1.69 0.19
N HIS A 80 8.00 0.95 -0.82
CA HIS A 80 7.48 0.98 -2.18
C HIS A 80 7.28 -0.43 -2.78
N PRO A 81 6.59 -1.36 -2.09
CA PRO A 81 6.32 -2.67 -2.67
C PRO A 81 5.52 -2.53 -3.97
N GLY A 82 5.59 -3.51 -4.84
CA GLY A 82 4.76 -3.57 -6.04
C GLY A 82 3.28 -3.71 -5.70
N TYR A 83 2.41 -3.40 -6.66
CA TYR A 83 0.97 -3.57 -6.45
C TYR A 83 0.60 -5.04 -6.40
N LEU A 84 0.06 -5.47 -5.26
CA LEU A 84 -0.50 -6.80 -5.06
C LEU A 84 -1.98 -6.78 -5.42
N PHE A 85 -2.36 -7.73 -6.26
CA PHE A 85 -3.75 -8.04 -6.58
C PHE A 85 -4.03 -9.49 -6.20
N ALA A 86 -5.18 -9.75 -5.62
CA ALA A 86 -5.62 -11.10 -5.33
C ALA A 86 -7.14 -11.23 -5.38
N SER A 87 -7.60 -12.44 -5.65
CA SER A 87 -8.98 -12.88 -5.54
C SER A 87 -9.01 -14.23 -4.83
N HIS A 88 -9.94 -14.42 -3.93
CA HIS A 88 -10.19 -15.72 -3.30
C HIS A 88 -11.69 -16.00 -3.29
N GLN A 89 -12.06 -17.24 -3.66
CA GLN A 89 -13.44 -17.70 -3.62
C GLN A 89 -13.52 -19.22 -3.55
N ASP A 90 -14.57 -19.72 -2.94
CA ASP A 90 -14.89 -21.15 -2.95
C ASP A 90 -15.59 -21.52 -4.26
N ILE A 91 -15.14 -22.63 -4.85
CA ILE A 91 -15.70 -23.16 -6.09
C ILE A 91 -16.13 -24.61 -5.88
N SER A 92 -17.14 -25.05 -6.64
CA SER A 92 -17.61 -26.43 -6.65
C SER A 92 -17.42 -27.05 -8.04
N VAL A 93 -16.60 -28.08 -8.11
CA VAL A 93 -16.31 -28.82 -9.34
C VAL A 93 -17.27 -30.01 -9.45
N VAL A 94 -17.94 -30.12 -10.59
CA VAL A 94 -18.89 -31.20 -10.89
C VAL A 94 -18.26 -32.16 -11.92
N ALA A 95 -18.62 -33.44 -11.86
CA ALA A 95 -18.17 -34.44 -12.83
C ALA A 95 -18.64 -34.09 -14.25
N ASP A 96 -17.77 -34.33 -15.22
CA ASP A 96 -18.04 -34.22 -16.67
C ASP A 96 -18.52 -32.81 -17.11
N ASP A 97 -18.23 -31.77 -16.31
CA ASP A 97 -18.61 -30.40 -16.60
C ASP A 97 -17.38 -29.44 -16.67
N THR A 98 -17.59 -28.29 -17.28
CA THR A 98 -16.62 -27.20 -17.33
C THR A 98 -17.12 -26.03 -16.49
N LEU A 99 -16.46 -25.78 -15.37
CA LEU A 99 -16.77 -24.66 -14.50
C LEU A 99 -16.08 -23.38 -15.03
N HIS A 100 -16.89 -22.35 -15.33
CA HIS A 100 -16.41 -21.01 -15.66
C HIS A 100 -16.49 -20.11 -14.44
N VAL A 101 -15.37 -19.50 -14.06
CA VAL A 101 -15.27 -18.66 -12.86
C VAL A 101 -14.70 -17.31 -13.25
N THR A 102 -15.34 -16.23 -12.80
CA THR A 102 -14.76 -14.88 -12.84
C THR A 102 -14.11 -14.57 -11.50
N ALA A 103 -12.85 -14.20 -11.53
CA ALA A 103 -12.05 -13.81 -10.36
C ALA A 103 -11.95 -12.27 -10.29
N PRO A 104 -12.73 -11.58 -9.42
CA PRO A 104 -12.60 -10.14 -9.23
C PRO A 104 -11.28 -9.85 -8.50
N MET A 105 -10.33 -9.24 -9.20
CA MET A 105 -8.99 -8.95 -8.68
C MET A 105 -9.02 -7.71 -7.79
N ARG A 106 -8.93 -7.95 -6.47
CA ARG A 106 -8.86 -6.88 -5.48
C ARG A 106 -7.43 -6.35 -5.38
N GLN A 107 -7.26 -5.02 -5.42
CA GLN A 107 -6.00 -4.36 -5.16
C GLN A 107 -5.75 -4.26 -3.65
N TYR A 108 -4.60 -4.77 -3.20
CA TYR A 108 -4.20 -4.79 -1.78
C TYR A 108 -3.24 -3.67 -1.41
N VAL A 109 -2.34 -3.29 -2.32
CA VAL A 109 -1.39 -2.20 -2.09
C VAL A 109 -2.00 -0.89 -2.58
N ARG A 110 -1.96 0.14 -1.73
CA ARG A 110 -2.50 1.47 -2.00
C ARG A 110 -1.42 2.53 -1.78
N ARG A 111 -1.45 3.59 -2.56
CA ARG A 111 -0.52 4.71 -2.44
C ARG A 111 -1.03 5.76 -1.43
N LEU A 112 -0.10 6.24 -0.60
CA LEU A 112 -0.27 7.37 0.30
C LEU A 112 0.73 8.45 -0.10
N ASP A 113 0.24 9.61 -0.51
CA ASP A 113 1.03 10.81 -0.79
C ASP A 113 0.90 11.80 0.37
N ILE A 114 2.01 12.38 0.79
CA ILE A 114 2.04 13.43 1.81
C ILE A 114 2.78 14.64 1.24
N GLU A 115 2.13 15.80 1.26
CA GLU A 115 2.70 17.07 0.87
C GLU A 115 2.66 18.04 2.05
N LEU A 116 3.82 18.50 2.50
CA LEU A 116 3.96 19.52 3.52
C LEU A 116 4.41 20.82 2.86
N THR A 117 3.75 21.93 3.20
CA THR A 117 4.15 23.26 2.75
C THR A 117 4.75 24.01 3.94
N ALA A 118 6.01 24.40 3.84
CA ALA A 118 6.62 25.28 4.84
C ALA A 118 5.98 26.67 4.75
N THR A 119 5.21 27.04 5.80
CA THR A 119 4.48 28.31 5.89
C THR A 119 5.14 29.30 6.82
N GLU A 120 6.05 28.84 7.70
CA GLU A 120 6.85 29.65 8.60
C GLU A 120 8.29 29.18 8.61
N GLY A 121 9.21 30.07 8.94
CA GLY A 121 10.65 29.82 8.98
C GLY A 121 11.29 29.76 7.60
N ASP A 122 12.61 29.58 7.60
CA ASP A 122 13.41 29.53 6.37
C ASP A 122 13.63 28.08 5.93
N TYR A 123 12.86 27.65 4.94
CA TYR A 123 12.96 26.30 4.37
C TYR A 123 14.27 26.04 3.61
N SER A 124 15.00 27.10 3.19
CA SER A 124 16.29 26.95 2.52
C SER A 124 17.38 26.42 3.45
N ARG A 125 17.15 26.48 4.76
CA ARG A 125 18.04 25.91 5.79
C ARG A 125 17.90 24.40 5.96
N VAL A 126 16.84 23.79 5.41
CA VAL A 126 16.64 22.33 5.50
C VAL A 126 17.61 21.63 4.55
N GLN A 127 18.45 20.77 5.11
CA GLN A 127 19.36 19.92 4.36
C GLN A 127 18.67 18.62 3.89
N SER A 128 17.89 18.02 4.79
CA SER A 128 17.12 16.80 4.51
C SER A 128 15.96 16.64 5.47
N ALA A 129 14.95 15.93 5.04
CA ALA A 129 13.84 15.51 5.89
C ALA A 129 13.47 14.06 5.55
N THR A 130 13.21 13.26 6.58
CA THR A 130 12.72 11.88 6.45
C THR A 130 11.44 11.71 7.23
N ALA A 131 10.56 10.83 6.78
CA ALA A 131 9.35 10.49 7.50
C ALA A 131 9.28 8.99 7.79
N THR A 132 8.87 8.66 9.00
CA THR A 132 8.52 7.31 9.43
C THR A 132 7.05 7.27 9.80
N LEU A 133 6.29 6.37 9.17
CA LEU A 133 4.89 6.12 9.48
C LEU A 133 4.77 4.77 10.18
N SER A 134 4.18 4.76 11.39
CA SER A 134 3.92 3.57 12.18
C SER A 134 2.51 3.01 11.97
N GLY A 135 2.26 1.78 12.46
CA GLY A 135 0.94 1.15 12.40
C GLY A 135 0.55 0.64 11.02
N VAL A 136 1.50 0.62 10.06
CA VAL A 136 1.26 0.03 8.73
C VAL A 136 1.24 -1.49 8.82
N ALA A 137 0.47 -2.14 7.97
CA ALA A 137 0.38 -3.58 7.94
C ALA A 137 1.55 -4.19 7.16
N SER A 138 2.33 -5.06 7.80
CA SER A 138 3.33 -5.87 7.11
C SER A 138 2.75 -7.16 6.53
N ALA A 139 1.54 -7.56 6.93
CA ALA A 139 0.89 -8.77 6.43
C ALA A 139 -0.58 -8.54 6.06
N ALA A 140 -1.05 -9.29 5.07
CA ALA A 140 -2.45 -9.37 4.69
C ALA A 140 -2.84 -10.82 4.41
N ASP A 141 -4.07 -11.18 4.76
CA ASP A 141 -4.70 -12.42 4.33
C ASP A 141 -5.49 -12.18 3.05
N MET A 142 -5.12 -12.85 1.96
CA MET A 142 -5.76 -12.69 0.66
C MET A 142 -7.14 -13.34 0.57
N ALA A 143 -7.48 -14.25 1.49
CA ALA A 143 -8.79 -14.87 1.55
C ALA A 143 -9.82 -13.99 2.27
N THR A 144 -9.45 -13.45 3.43
CA THR A 144 -10.34 -12.59 4.24
C THR A 144 -10.21 -11.11 3.92
N GLY A 145 -9.04 -10.68 3.49
CA GLY A 145 -8.70 -9.28 3.28
C GLY A 145 -8.20 -8.57 4.54
N ASP A 146 -7.99 -9.30 5.64
CA ASP A 146 -7.53 -8.74 6.90
C ASP A 146 -6.10 -8.21 6.80
N ARG A 147 -5.83 -7.13 7.52
CA ARG A 147 -4.50 -6.50 7.66
C ARG A 147 -3.98 -6.74 9.07
N SER A 148 -2.73 -7.15 9.18
CA SER A 148 -2.13 -7.54 10.46
C SER A 148 -0.63 -7.26 10.51
N ALA A 149 -0.03 -7.55 11.66
CA ALA A 149 1.41 -7.41 11.91
C ALA A 149 1.88 -5.97 11.69
N ALA A 150 1.60 -5.12 12.69
CA ALA A 150 1.99 -3.71 12.67
C ALA A 150 3.50 -3.54 12.50
N ALA A 151 3.87 -2.66 11.60
CA ALA A 151 5.25 -2.31 11.27
C ALA A 151 5.36 -0.80 11.03
N GLN A 152 6.52 -0.37 10.57
CA GLN A 152 6.77 1.01 10.16
C GLN A 152 7.40 1.05 8.77
N VAL A 153 7.16 2.16 8.06
CA VAL A 153 7.83 2.49 6.79
C VAL A 153 8.56 3.81 6.94
N THR A 154 9.73 3.91 6.32
CA THR A 154 10.55 5.14 6.33
C THR A 154 10.91 5.51 4.91
N ASN A 155 10.84 6.81 4.59
CA ASN A 155 11.29 7.34 3.30
C ASN A 155 11.77 8.79 3.47
N ALA A 156 12.50 9.30 2.48
CA ALA A 156 12.97 10.68 2.45
C ALA A 156 11.97 11.59 1.71
N PHE A 157 11.79 12.81 2.20
CA PHE A 157 11.09 13.84 1.47
C PHE A 157 11.92 14.35 0.28
N ARG A 158 11.23 14.61 -0.82
CA ARG A 158 11.75 15.46 -1.89
C ARG A 158 11.34 16.90 -1.57
N GLN A 159 12.30 17.81 -1.58
CA GLN A 159 12.06 19.24 -1.42
C GLN A 159 12.06 19.94 -2.78
N ASP A 160 11.07 20.80 -2.99
CA ASP A 160 10.97 21.72 -4.13
C ASP A 160 10.49 23.08 -3.60
N GLY A 161 11.42 24.01 -3.43
CA GLY A 161 11.16 25.27 -2.74
C GLY A 161 10.65 25.04 -1.33
N ASN A 162 9.49 25.58 -1.01
CA ASN A 162 8.85 25.42 0.30
C ASN A 162 7.96 24.17 0.41
N LYS A 163 7.92 23.31 -0.63
CA LYS A 163 7.15 22.07 -0.62
C LYS A 163 8.04 20.87 -0.35
N PHE A 164 7.56 19.99 0.52
CA PHE A 164 8.16 18.71 0.87
C PHE A 164 7.18 17.61 0.53
N THR A 165 7.53 16.74 -0.40
CA THR A 165 6.67 15.67 -0.89
C THR A 165 7.29 14.31 -0.62
N ILE A 166 6.46 13.35 -0.21
CA ILE A 166 6.84 11.97 0.02
C ILE A 166 5.68 11.08 -0.37
N PHE A 167 5.95 9.85 -0.78
CA PHE A 167 4.90 8.85 -0.93
C PHE A 167 5.34 7.49 -0.37
N PHE A 168 4.36 6.69 -0.03
CA PHE A 168 4.48 5.29 0.34
C PHE A 168 3.52 4.46 -0.50
N ARG A 169 3.86 3.20 -0.73
CA ARG A 169 2.90 2.18 -1.14
C ARG A 169 2.74 1.20 0.01
N LEU A 170 1.54 1.11 0.53
CA LEU A 170 1.25 0.35 1.74
C LEU A 170 0.35 -0.84 1.42
N LEU A 171 0.68 -2.00 1.95
CA LEU A 171 -0.20 -3.17 1.93
C LEU A 171 -1.52 -2.88 2.69
N GLY A 172 -1.50 -1.88 3.52
CA GLY A 172 -2.62 -1.36 4.29
C GLY A 172 -2.15 -0.81 5.62
N ILE A 173 -3.09 -0.52 6.48
CA ILE A 173 -2.88 -0.15 7.89
C ILE A 173 -3.49 -1.21 8.79
N VAL A 174 -2.97 -1.36 10.01
CA VAL A 174 -3.58 -2.20 11.05
C VAL A 174 -4.62 -1.36 11.79
N PRO A 175 -5.92 -1.63 11.65
CA PRO A 175 -6.99 -0.72 12.12
C PRO A 175 -7.01 -0.48 13.63
N THR A 176 -6.40 -1.36 14.43
CA THR A 176 -6.34 -1.27 15.89
C THR A 176 -5.16 -0.48 16.41
N GLU A 177 -4.26 -0.06 15.52
CA GLU A 177 -3.05 0.67 15.88
C GLU A 177 -3.22 2.18 15.76
N THR A 178 -2.37 2.91 16.46
CA THR A 178 -2.17 4.36 16.24
C THR A 178 -1.21 4.55 15.07
N HIS A 179 -1.57 5.45 14.16
CA HIS A 179 -0.77 5.75 12.97
C HIS A 179 -0.04 7.08 13.17
N THR A 180 1.21 7.00 13.59
CA THR A 180 2.03 8.16 13.90
C THR A 180 3.00 8.45 12.77
N LEU A 181 2.98 9.68 12.24
CA LEU A 181 3.98 10.19 11.33
C LEU A 181 5.05 10.93 12.14
N THR A 182 6.26 10.42 12.11
CA THR A 182 7.45 11.08 12.68
C THR A 182 8.28 11.66 11.54
N VAL A 183 8.51 12.98 11.57
CA VAL A 183 9.35 13.67 10.59
C VAL A 183 10.63 14.12 11.27
N ASP A 184 11.76 13.64 10.80
CA ASP A 184 13.09 14.05 11.24
C ASP A 184 13.68 15.01 10.22
N ILE A 185 13.97 16.23 10.65
CA ILE A 185 14.50 17.33 9.83
C ILE A 185 15.94 17.60 10.25
N THR A 186 16.86 17.61 9.28
CA THR A 186 18.25 18.03 9.47
C THR A 186 18.47 19.36 8.76
N PHE A 187 19.05 20.33 9.46
CA PHE A 187 19.39 21.64 8.93
C PHE A 187 20.83 21.71 8.45
N ASN A 188 21.14 22.69 7.60
CA ASN A 188 22.49 22.90 7.02
C ASN A 188 23.59 23.14 8.06
N ASN A 189 23.22 23.59 9.26
CA ASN A 189 24.16 23.79 10.38
C ASN A 189 24.38 22.51 11.22
N GLY A 190 23.73 21.41 10.86
CA GLY A 190 23.80 20.13 11.57
C GLY A 190 22.77 19.96 12.69
N ASP A 191 21.97 20.99 13.02
CA ASP A 191 20.87 20.85 13.97
C ASP A 191 19.81 19.89 13.44
N THR A 192 19.13 19.20 14.35
CA THR A 192 18.06 18.26 14.01
C THR A 192 16.80 18.62 14.77
N GLN A 193 15.64 18.38 14.14
CA GLN A 193 14.34 18.51 14.78
C GLN A 193 13.45 17.33 14.43
N ARG A 194 12.68 16.89 15.41
CA ARG A 194 11.68 15.82 15.25
C ARG A 194 10.29 16.38 15.47
N VAL A 195 9.42 16.12 14.50
CA VAL A 195 8.00 16.45 14.55
C VAL A 195 7.20 15.17 14.56
N VAL A 196 6.21 15.08 15.44
CA VAL A 196 5.33 13.92 15.56
C VAL A 196 3.91 14.35 15.33
N SER A 197 3.20 13.65 14.43
CA SER A 197 1.80 13.90 14.11
C SER A 197 1.01 12.61 14.17
N ASP A 198 -0.18 12.65 14.75
CA ASP A 198 -1.12 11.54 14.73
C ASP A 198 -1.97 11.62 13.44
N LEU A 199 -1.87 10.61 12.58
CA LEU A 199 -2.64 10.47 11.35
C LEU A 199 -3.77 9.45 11.45
N THR A 200 -4.03 8.90 12.64
CA THR A 200 -4.99 7.79 12.84
C THR A 200 -6.34 8.09 12.22
N GLU A 201 -6.90 9.26 12.48
CA GLU A 201 -8.19 9.67 11.91
C GLU A 201 -8.10 9.97 10.41
N ALA A 202 -6.99 10.58 9.97
CA ALA A 202 -6.83 10.99 8.58
C ALA A 202 -6.72 9.79 7.62
N ILE A 203 -6.23 8.64 8.09
CA ILE A 203 -6.07 7.43 7.24
C ILE A 203 -6.90 6.24 7.70
N ARG A 204 -7.86 6.42 8.62
CA ARG A 204 -8.67 5.30 9.18
C ARG A 204 -9.36 4.45 8.09
N ASP A 205 -9.76 5.06 6.99
CA ASP A 205 -10.43 4.40 5.86
C ASP A 205 -9.47 3.95 4.76
N PHE A 206 -8.16 3.96 5.03
CA PHE A 206 -7.14 3.64 4.03
C PHE A 206 -7.35 2.27 3.39
N ASN A 207 -7.77 1.26 4.14
CA ASN A 207 -7.97 -0.11 3.64
C ASN A 207 -9.25 -0.25 2.77
N ASN A 208 -10.13 0.75 2.73
CA ASN A 208 -11.45 0.66 2.10
C ASN A 208 -11.47 1.08 0.63
N GLY A 209 -10.34 1.51 0.06
CA GLY A 209 -10.26 1.98 -1.30
C GLY A 209 -8.99 1.57 -2.02
N THR A 210 -8.92 1.90 -3.30
CA THR A 210 -7.78 1.62 -4.17
C THR A 210 -7.11 2.88 -4.71
N LYS A 211 -7.85 4.00 -4.81
CA LYS A 211 -7.31 5.28 -5.28
C LYS A 211 -6.26 5.80 -4.30
N PRO A 212 -5.20 6.49 -4.77
CA PRO A 212 -4.24 7.13 -3.89
C PRO A 212 -4.92 8.03 -2.86
N VAL A 213 -4.41 8.01 -1.63
CA VAL A 213 -4.77 8.98 -0.59
C VAL A 213 -3.71 10.08 -0.61
N LYS A 214 -4.13 11.34 -0.69
CA LYS A 214 -3.24 12.49 -0.59
C LYS A 214 -3.57 13.29 0.66
N LEU A 215 -2.59 13.43 1.54
CA LEU A 215 -2.65 14.31 2.71
C LEU A 215 -1.81 15.55 2.46
N THR A 216 -2.31 16.70 2.88
CA THR A 216 -1.57 17.96 2.89
C THR A 216 -1.51 18.52 4.29
N GLY A 217 -0.41 19.20 4.63
CA GLY A 217 -0.23 19.85 5.92
C GLY A 217 0.69 21.06 5.83
N ASN A 218 0.65 21.91 6.85
CA ASN A 218 1.53 23.06 6.98
C ASN A 218 2.69 22.69 7.90
N LEU A 219 3.92 22.89 7.43
CA LEU A 219 5.14 22.74 8.21
C LEU A 219 5.59 24.10 8.72
N LEU A 220 5.62 24.24 10.03
CA LEU A 220 6.13 25.43 10.70
C LEU A 220 7.56 25.13 11.17
N LEU A 221 8.53 25.74 10.54
CA LEU A 221 9.93 25.62 10.90
C LEU A 221 10.32 26.69 11.93
N PRO A 222 11.30 26.42 12.81
CA PRO A 222 11.76 27.42 13.76
C PRO A 222 12.39 28.62 13.04
N VAL A 223 12.06 29.82 13.48
CA VAL A 223 12.59 31.08 12.92
C VAL A 223 14.07 31.25 13.24
N GLU A 224 14.52 30.78 14.41
CA GLU A 224 15.93 30.81 14.86
C GLU A 224 16.34 29.46 15.43
N ALA A 225 17.63 29.14 15.32
CA ALA A 225 18.20 27.97 15.96
C ALA A 225 18.06 28.07 17.49
N GLY A 226 17.37 27.11 18.10
CA GLY A 226 17.23 27.00 19.56
C GLY A 226 15.91 27.50 20.16
N VAL A 227 14.99 28.06 19.38
CA VAL A 227 13.68 28.52 19.86
C VAL A 227 12.56 27.74 19.18
N THR A 228 11.73 27.04 19.96
CA THR A 228 10.54 26.24 19.59
C THR A 228 10.74 25.22 18.48
N GLY A 229 10.31 23.97 18.73
CA GLY A 229 10.39 22.88 17.75
C GLY A 229 9.56 23.11 16.50
N ALA A 230 9.92 22.48 15.39
CA ALA A 230 9.07 22.42 14.21
C ALA A 230 7.72 21.73 14.56
N THR A 231 6.65 22.14 13.91
CA THR A 231 5.32 21.54 14.06
C THR A 231 4.66 21.35 12.71
N ILE A 232 3.74 20.39 12.63
CA ILE A 232 2.88 20.19 11.46
C ILE A 232 1.44 20.41 11.91
N THR A 233 0.71 21.24 11.17
CA THR A 233 -0.68 21.61 11.45
C THR A 233 -1.53 21.54 10.19
N GLY A 234 -2.86 21.62 10.33
CA GLY A 234 -3.78 21.79 9.21
C GLY A 234 -3.79 20.60 8.26
N TRP A 235 -3.79 19.37 8.80
CA TRP A 235 -3.95 18.18 7.98
C TRP A 235 -5.27 18.18 7.23
N ASN A 236 -5.21 17.96 5.93
CA ASN A 236 -6.37 17.79 5.07
C ASN A 236 -6.15 16.62 4.13
N GLU A 237 -7.18 15.81 3.94
CA GLU A 237 -7.23 14.85 2.84
C GLU A 237 -7.69 15.58 1.58
N VAL A 238 -6.94 15.44 0.50
CA VAL A 238 -7.30 15.95 -0.81
C VAL A 238 -7.93 14.82 -1.61
N GLU A 239 -9.22 14.92 -1.91
CA GLU A 239 -9.86 13.98 -2.82
C GLU A 239 -9.10 13.98 -4.15
N SER A 240 -8.68 12.78 -4.58
CA SER A 240 -8.13 12.60 -5.93
C SER A 240 -9.26 12.88 -6.91
N GLY A 241 -9.31 14.10 -7.46
CA GLY A 241 -10.33 14.48 -8.43
C GLY A 241 -10.39 13.48 -9.57
N ASN A 242 -11.59 13.03 -9.91
CA ASN A 242 -11.85 12.47 -11.22
C ASN A 242 -11.52 13.58 -12.22
N GLY A 243 -10.39 13.44 -12.92
CA GLY A 243 -10.18 14.19 -14.15
C GLY A 243 -11.19 13.67 -15.18
N ASP A 244 -12.40 14.22 -15.16
CA ASP A 244 -13.29 14.11 -16.29
C ASP A 244 -12.64 14.91 -17.42
N ALA A 245 -11.94 14.19 -18.29
CA ALA A 245 -11.55 14.72 -19.58
C ALA A 245 -12.82 14.80 -20.45
N ASN A 246 -13.27 16.02 -20.69
CA ASN A 246 -14.13 16.34 -21.84
C ASN A 246 -13.40 16.09 -23.15
#